data_618c87273807479b65e8b717c174d8a0
#
_entry.id   618c87273807479b65e8b717c174d8a0
#
_cell.length_a   1.000
_cell.length_b   1.000
_cell.length_c   1.000
_cell.angle_alpha   90.00
_cell.angle_beta   90.00
_cell.angle_gamma   90.00
#
_symmetry.space_group_name_H-M   'P 1'
#
loop_
_entity.id
_entity.type
_entity.pdbx_description
1 polymer ?
#
loop_
_entity_poly.entity_id
_entity_poly.type
_entity_poly.pdbx_seq_one_letter_code
_entity_poly.pdbx_strand_id
1 'polypeptide(L)'
;LVGSEMCIRDRIVGAESAVDINLAKQLNVVTTQLGVNAQKIVMNIGSAAAGYGYEYVVSTMDRIKGAALSQNDNMLQMPIITPVSAETWGVKEATASEKDMPEWGPEEERGIDMEVMTAAADLAAGSDAVILRHPEAVAAISRMIKALA
;
A
#
# COMPACT_ATOMS: atom_id res chain seq x y z
N LEU A 1 20.75 -10.64 -19.63
CA LEU A 1 20.32 -10.59 -18.20
C LEU A 1 21.39 -10.10 -17.21
N VAL A 2 22.68 -9.97 -17.66
CA VAL A 2 23.79 -9.50 -16.78
C VAL A 2 23.59 -8.03 -16.35
N GLY A 3 22.92 -7.20 -17.14
CA GLY A 3 22.62 -5.80 -16.79
C GLY A 3 21.50 -5.62 -15.75
N SER A 4 20.60 -6.60 -15.60
CA SER A 4 19.50 -6.54 -14.62
C SER A 4 19.98 -6.87 -13.19
N GLU A 5 20.96 -7.73 -13.03
CA GLU A 5 21.52 -8.09 -11.71
C GLU A 5 22.20 -6.91 -11.00
N MET A 6 22.93 -6.08 -11.75
CA MET A 6 23.55 -4.88 -11.18
C MET A 6 22.52 -3.81 -10.77
N CYS A 7 21.42 -3.68 -11.50
CA CYS A 7 20.34 -2.74 -11.15
C CYS A 7 19.55 -3.17 -9.92
N ILE A 8 19.34 -4.45 -9.71
CA ILE A 8 18.56 -5.00 -8.57
C ILE A 8 19.32 -4.84 -7.25
N ARG A 9 20.64 -5.02 -7.26
CA ARG A 9 21.48 -4.97 -6.03
C ARG A 9 21.51 -3.60 -5.36
N ASP A 10 21.36 -2.53 -6.11
CA ASP A 10 21.48 -1.15 -5.60
C ASP A 10 20.16 -0.43 -5.37
N ARG A 11 19.02 -1.05 -5.73
CA ARG A 11 17.69 -0.47 -5.61
C ARG A 11 16.85 -1.18 -4.57
N ILE A 12 15.82 -0.50 -4.09
CA ILE A 12 14.73 -1.12 -3.32
C ILE A 12 13.79 -1.81 -4.30
N VAL A 13 13.42 -3.04 -4.00
CA VAL A 13 12.54 -3.88 -4.81
C VAL A 13 11.15 -3.92 -4.16
N GLY A 14 10.12 -3.49 -4.89
CA GLY A 14 8.73 -3.66 -4.51
C GLY A 14 8.22 -5.04 -4.97
N ALA A 15 7.97 -5.94 -4.03
CA ALA A 15 7.43 -7.27 -4.32
C ALA A 15 5.90 -7.23 -4.25
N GLU A 16 5.23 -7.28 -5.40
CA GLU A 16 3.78 -7.18 -5.49
C GLU A 16 3.11 -8.56 -5.43
N SER A 17 2.18 -8.75 -4.50
CA SER A 17 1.52 -10.04 -4.21
C SER A 17 0.00 -10.01 -4.24
N ALA A 18 -0.63 -8.90 -4.61
CA ALA A 18 -2.08 -8.79 -4.81
C ALA A 18 -2.94 -9.48 -3.72
N VAL A 19 -2.85 -9.02 -2.47
CA VAL A 19 -3.67 -9.49 -1.32
C VAL A 19 -3.48 -10.98 -0.99
N ASP A 20 -2.29 -11.53 -1.24
CA ASP A 20 -1.95 -12.94 -0.96
C ASP A 20 -0.68 -13.06 -0.12
N ILE A 21 -0.83 -13.49 1.15
CA ILE A 21 0.28 -13.67 2.10
C ILE A 21 1.26 -14.76 1.64
N ASN A 22 0.78 -15.84 1.02
CA ASN A 22 1.64 -16.94 0.58
C ASN A 22 2.51 -16.49 -0.59
N LEU A 23 1.93 -15.75 -1.53
CA LEU A 23 2.66 -15.17 -2.64
C LEU A 23 3.66 -14.11 -2.15
N ALA A 24 3.28 -13.25 -1.19
CA ALA A 24 4.18 -12.29 -0.56
C ALA A 24 5.42 -12.97 0.01
N LYS A 25 5.22 -14.00 0.83
CA LYS A 25 6.32 -14.79 1.41
C LYS A 25 7.17 -15.45 0.32
N GLN A 26 6.54 -16.08 -0.67
CA GLN A 26 7.24 -16.76 -1.76
C GLN A 26 8.10 -15.80 -2.58
N LEU A 27 7.59 -14.60 -2.90
CA LEU A 27 8.33 -13.57 -3.60
C LEU A 27 9.56 -13.12 -2.80
N ASN A 28 9.40 -12.89 -1.49
CA ASN A 28 10.51 -12.49 -0.63
C ASN A 28 11.58 -13.59 -0.55
N VAL A 29 11.19 -14.87 -0.43
CA VAL A 29 12.12 -16.00 -0.45
C VAL A 29 12.87 -16.07 -1.77
N VAL A 30 12.17 -16.05 -2.91
CA VAL A 30 12.80 -16.16 -4.23
C VAL A 30 13.72 -14.96 -4.49
N THR A 31 13.27 -13.74 -4.15
CA THR A 31 14.06 -12.52 -4.34
C THR A 31 15.34 -12.53 -3.52
N THR A 32 15.29 -13.01 -2.28
CA THR A 32 16.49 -13.16 -1.44
C THR A 32 17.42 -14.26 -1.94
N GLN A 33 16.89 -15.39 -2.42
CA GLN A 33 17.68 -16.45 -3.06
C GLN A 33 18.39 -15.98 -4.33
N LEU A 34 17.81 -15.02 -5.05
CA LEU A 34 18.46 -14.37 -6.21
C LEU A 34 19.53 -13.34 -5.81
N GLY A 35 19.81 -13.18 -4.52
CA GLY A 35 20.88 -12.34 -4.00
C GLY A 35 20.50 -10.90 -3.68
N VAL A 36 19.21 -10.57 -3.66
CA VAL A 36 18.74 -9.27 -3.17
C VAL A 36 18.77 -9.27 -1.64
N ASN A 37 19.37 -8.24 -1.05
CA ASN A 37 19.37 -8.08 0.39
C ASN A 37 17.93 -7.89 0.90
N ALA A 38 17.53 -8.66 1.92
CA ALA A 38 16.20 -8.57 2.54
C ALA A 38 15.83 -7.15 3.00
N GLN A 39 16.80 -6.35 3.43
CA GLN A 39 16.61 -4.94 3.80
C GLN A 39 16.29 -4.00 2.63
N LYS A 40 16.39 -4.49 1.40
CA LYS A 40 16.05 -3.76 0.16
C LYS A 40 14.74 -4.25 -0.47
N ILE A 41 13.97 -5.08 0.24
CA ILE A 41 12.68 -5.56 -0.22
C ILE A 41 11.58 -4.83 0.56
N VAL A 42 10.59 -4.31 -0.15
CA VAL A 42 9.32 -3.83 0.40
C VAL A 42 8.19 -4.66 -0.18
N MET A 43 7.24 -5.05 0.65
CA MET A 43 6.07 -5.82 0.23
C MET A 43 5.00 -4.87 -0.28
N ASN A 44 4.59 -5.02 -1.54
CA ASN A 44 3.39 -4.39 -2.07
C ASN A 44 2.29 -5.44 -2.10
N ILE A 45 1.41 -5.41 -1.11
CA ILE A 45 0.30 -6.36 -1.00
C ILE A 45 -0.97 -5.90 -1.74
N GLY A 46 -0.86 -4.83 -2.51
CA GLY A 46 -1.99 -4.15 -3.11
C GLY A 46 -2.67 -3.19 -2.13
N SER A 47 -3.69 -2.53 -2.60
CA SER A 47 -4.62 -1.71 -1.83
C SER A 47 -6.02 -1.85 -2.41
N ALA A 48 -7.02 -1.32 -1.72
CA ALA A 48 -8.38 -1.17 -2.22
C ALA A 48 -8.97 0.11 -1.61
N ALA A 49 -9.72 0.86 -2.41
CA ALA A 49 -10.42 2.02 -1.89
C ALA A 49 -11.39 1.61 -0.78
N ALA A 50 -11.56 2.46 0.23
CA ALA A 50 -12.50 2.21 1.32
C ALA A 50 -13.91 1.93 0.76
N GLY A 51 -14.50 0.80 1.14
CA GLY A 51 -15.79 0.33 0.61
C GLY A 51 -15.70 -0.59 -0.62
N TYR A 52 -14.51 -0.81 -1.18
CA TYR A 52 -14.29 -1.63 -2.37
C TYR A 52 -13.45 -2.89 -2.09
N GLY A 53 -13.78 -3.61 -1.04
CA GLY A 53 -13.04 -4.82 -0.64
C GLY A 53 -11.83 -4.54 0.24
N TYR A 54 -11.78 -3.37 0.86
CA TYR A 54 -10.71 -2.94 1.74
C TYR A 54 -10.45 -3.93 2.90
N GLU A 55 -11.49 -4.63 3.37
CA GLU A 55 -11.41 -5.66 4.41
C GLU A 55 -10.43 -6.80 4.09
N TYR A 56 -10.26 -7.13 2.81
CA TYR A 56 -9.31 -8.16 2.38
C TYR A 56 -7.86 -7.67 2.51
N VAL A 57 -7.62 -6.41 2.25
CA VAL A 57 -6.31 -5.75 2.41
C VAL A 57 -5.92 -5.76 3.89
N VAL A 58 -6.82 -5.29 4.77
CA VAL A 58 -6.61 -5.27 6.22
C VAL A 58 -6.36 -6.68 6.76
N SER A 59 -7.19 -7.65 6.38
CA SER A 59 -7.02 -9.05 6.80
C SER A 59 -5.66 -9.62 6.37
N THR A 60 -5.18 -9.26 5.18
CA THR A 60 -3.87 -9.71 4.70
C THR A 60 -2.74 -9.04 5.48
N MET A 61 -2.82 -7.73 5.75
CA MET A 61 -1.84 -7.04 6.59
C MET A 61 -1.75 -7.64 7.99
N ASP A 62 -2.90 -7.88 8.64
CA ASP A 62 -2.98 -8.46 9.97
C ASP A 62 -2.33 -9.84 10.01
N ARG A 63 -2.59 -10.68 9.03
CA ARG A 63 -1.97 -12.01 8.90
C ARG A 63 -0.46 -11.94 8.67
N ILE A 64 0.02 -10.98 7.85
CA ILE A 64 1.46 -10.77 7.62
C ILE A 64 2.13 -10.30 8.91
N LYS A 65 1.60 -9.27 9.57
CA LYS A 65 2.16 -8.76 10.84
C LYS A 65 2.07 -9.82 11.95
N GLY A 66 0.98 -10.59 12.01
CA GLY A 66 0.84 -11.72 12.94
C GLY A 66 1.89 -12.80 12.70
N ALA A 67 2.14 -13.21 11.48
CA ALA A 67 3.18 -14.18 11.15
C ALA A 67 4.59 -13.64 11.44
N ALA A 68 4.85 -12.38 11.10
CA ALA A 68 6.12 -11.72 11.35
C ALA A 68 6.45 -11.63 12.85
N LEU A 69 5.47 -11.27 13.68
CA LEU A 69 5.64 -11.03 15.12
C LEU A 69 5.51 -12.33 15.94
N SER A 70 4.40 -13.07 15.76
CA SER A 70 4.08 -14.22 16.61
C SER A 70 4.84 -15.50 16.21
N GLN A 71 5.12 -15.67 14.92
CA GLN A 71 5.82 -16.83 14.39
C GLN A 71 7.29 -16.55 14.05
N ASN A 72 7.73 -15.28 14.23
CA ASN A 72 9.08 -14.83 13.90
C ASN A 72 9.47 -15.16 12.44
N ASP A 73 8.52 -15.01 11.50
CA ASP A 73 8.75 -15.30 10.09
C ASP A 73 9.54 -14.16 9.43
N ASN A 74 10.84 -14.34 9.32
CA ASN A 74 11.76 -13.34 8.78
C ASN A 74 11.42 -12.91 7.32
N MET A 75 10.75 -13.76 6.56
CA MET A 75 10.38 -13.45 5.18
C MET A 75 9.12 -12.56 5.09
N LEU A 76 8.45 -12.31 6.20
CA LEU A 76 7.29 -11.41 6.30
C LEU A 76 7.56 -10.18 7.20
N GLN A 77 8.82 -9.96 7.60
CA GLN A 77 9.24 -8.79 8.41
C GLN A 77 9.65 -7.58 7.57
N MET A 78 9.61 -7.68 6.23
CA MET A 78 9.87 -6.54 5.35
C MET A 78 8.76 -5.50 5.48
N PRO A 79 9.07 -4.20 5.28
CA PRO A 79 8.06 -3.15 5.33
C PRO A 79 7.00 -3.31 4.23
N ILE A 80 5.77 -2.90 4.55
CA ILE A 80 4.63 -2.91 3.63
C ILE A 80 4.45 -1.52 3.03
N ILE A 81 4.30 -1.45 1.70
CA ILE A 81 3.91 -0.24 0.98
C ILE A 81 2.59 -0.46 0.27
N THR A 82 1.65 0.49 0.38
CA THR A 82 0.35 0.42 -0.26
C THR A 82 0.17 1.52 -1.31
N PRO A 83 -0.14 1.15 -2.57
CA PRO A 83 -0.36 2.11 -3.66
C PRO A 83 -1.79 2.65 -3.65
N VAL A 84 -2.14 3.44 -2.63
CA VAL A 84 -3.50 3.97 -2.40
C VAL A 84 -4.03 4.75 -3.60
N SER A 85 -3.19 5.58 -4.22
CA SER A 85 -3.60 6.45 -5.31
C SER A 85 -4.15 5.70 -6.53
N ALA A 86 -3.63 4.51 -6.84
CA ALA A 86 -4.07 3.74 -7.99
C ALA A 86 -5.52 3.27 -7.84
N GLU A 87 -5.92 2.92 -6.63
CA GLU A 87 -7.23 2.37 -6.33
C GLU A 87 -8.28 3.46 -6.06
N THR A 88 -7.90 4.51 -5.33
CA THR A 88 -8.84 5.54 -4.88
C THR A 88 -9.31 6.47 -6.00
N TRP A 89 -8.43 6.81 -6.94
CA TRP A 89 -8.79 7.66 -8.08
C TRP A 89 -9.44 6.90 -9.25
N GLY A 90 -9.67 5.59 -9.11
CA GLY A 90 -10.39 4.76 -10.07
C GLY A 90 -11.86 4.51 -9.71
N VAL A 91 -12.27 4.82 -8.47
CA VAL A 91 -13.63 4.54 -8.02
C VAL A 91 -14.63 5.62 -8.45
N LYS A 92 -15.91 5.25 -8.51
CA LYS A 92 -16.97 6.12 -8.97
C LYS A 92 -17.10 7.41 -8.13
N GLU A 93 -16.92 7.30 -6.83
CA GLU A 93 -16.99 8.43 -5.90
C GLU A 93 -15.94 9.51 -6.19
N ALA A 94 -14.76 9.10 -6.67
CA ALA A 94 -13.66 10.01 -7.02
C ALA A 94 -13.75 10.55 -8.45
N THR A 95 -14.48 9.86 -9.36
CA THR A 95 -14.45 10.17 -10.81
C THR A 95 -15.78 10.64 -11.40
N ALA A 96 -16.91 10.47 -10.69
CA ALA A 96 -18.19 10.94 -11.16
C ALA A 96 -18.24 12.47 -11.20
N SER A 97 -18.71 13.04 -12.33
CA SER A 97 -18.79 14.49 -12.46
C SER A 97 -19.81 15.10 -11.49
N GLU A 98 -19.58 16.35 -11.09
CA GLU A 98 -20.53 17.11 -10.25
C GLU A 98 -21.90 17.29 -10.92
N LYS A 99 -21.95 17.25 -12.27
CA LYS A 99 -23.20 17.34 -13.02
C LYS A 99 -24.05 16.09 -12.89
N ASP A 100 -23.40 14.92 -12.81
CA ASP A 100 -24.08 13.63 -12.71
C ASP A 100 -24.47 13.31 -11.27
N MET A 101 -23.69 13.79 -10.30
CA MET A 101 -23.89 13.54 -8.86
C MET A 101 -23.74 14.83 -8.04
N PRO A 102 -24.63 15.82 -8.22
CA PRO A 102 -24.50 17.12 -7.55
C PRO A 102 -24.62 17.04 -6.03
N GLU A 103 -25.32 16.04 -5.51
CA GLU A 103 -25.46 15.80 -4.07
C GLU A 103 -24.19 15.28 -3.39
N TRP A 104 -23.19 14.86 -4.17
CA TRP A 104 -21.93 14.36 -3.65
C TRP A 104 -20.87 15.45 -3.46
N GLY A 105 -21.15 16.67 -3.85
CA GLY A 105 -20.21 17.78 -3.76
C GLY A 105 -19.13 17.78 -4.86
N PRO A 106 -18.10 18.63 -4.71
CA PRO A 106 -17.05 18.80 -5.70
C PRO A 106 -16.26 17.49 -5.97
N GLU A 107 -16.00 17.20 -7.24
CA GLU A 107 -15.30 15.99 -7.67
C GLU A 107 -13.88 15.88 -7.06
N GLU A 108 -13.14 16.99 -7.07
CA GLU A 108 -11.78 17.02 -6.54
C GLU A 108 -11.73 16.75 -5.04
N GLU A 109 -12.62 17.36 -4.24
CA GLU A 109 -12.70 17.14 -2.79
C GLU A 109 -13.01 15.68 -2.47
N ARG A 110 -13.94 15.06 -3.18
CA ARG A 110 -14.28 13.65 -3.01
C ARG A 110 -13.09 12.73 -3.29
N GLY A 111 -12.32 13.01 -4.34
CA GLY A 111 -11.11 12.28 -4.66
C GLY A 111 -10.06 12.39 -3.56
N ILE A 112 -9.84 13.60 -3.04
CA ILE A 112 -8.92 13.85 -1.91
C ILE A 112 -9.39 13.12 -0.66
N ASP A 113 -10.67 13.23 -0.30
CA ASP A 113 -11.22 12.59 0.89
C ASP A 113 -11.13 11.06 0.81
N MET A 114 -11.43 10.47 -0.35
CA MET A 114 -11.28 9.03 -0.58
C MET A 114 -9.82 8.59 -0.41
N GLU A 115 -8.88 9.35 -0.94
CA GLU A 115 -7.45 9.06 -0.84
C GLU A 115 -6.96 9.18 0.61
N VAL A 116 -7.35 10.24 1.32
CA VAL A 116 -6.99 10.47 2.73
C VAL A 116 -7.57 9.38 3.63
N MET A 117 -8.86 9.07 3.46
CA MET A 117 -9.54 8.06 4.28
C MET A 117 -8.90 6.67 4.09
N THR A 118 -8.66 6.27 2.85
CA THR A 118 -8.03 4.98 2.55
C THR A 118 -6.59 4.91 3.07
N ALA A 119 -5.79 5.97 2.85
CA ALA A 119 -4.42 6.03 3.34
C ALA A 119 -4.32 5.98 4.86
N ALA A 120 -5.19 6.71 5.55
CA ALA A 120 -5.25 6.68 7.01
C ALA A 120 -5.60 5.29 7.54
N ALA A 121 -6.55 4.62 6.88
CA ALA A 121 -6.94 3.26 7.22
C ALA A 121 -5.82 2.25 6.94
N ASP A 122 -5.12 2.35 5.80
CA ASP A 122 -3.96 1.49 5.47
C ASP A 122 -2.83 1.64 6.50
N LEU A 123 -2.49 2.87 6.88
CA LEU A 123 -1.48 3.11 7.92
C LEU A 123 -1.91 2.54 9.28
N ALA A 124 -3.17 2.70 9.65
CA ALA A 124 -3.70 2.13 10.88
C ALA A 124 -3.73 0.59 10.87
N ALA A 125 -3.93 -0.02 9.70
CA ALA A 125 -3.92 -1.47 9.52
C ALA A 125 -2.52 -2.09 9.51
N GLY A 126 -1.45 -1.28 9.36
CA GLY A 126 -0.07 -1.76 9.44
C GLY A 126 0.79 -1.53 8.19
N SER A 127 0.34 -0.71 7.24
CA SER A 127 1.20 -0.23 6.17
C SER A 127 2.30 0.68 6.73
N ASP A 128 3.52 0.48 6.28
CA ASP A 128 4.69 1.27 6.71
C ASP A 128 4.89 2.50 5.79
N ALA A 129 4.33 2.46 4.57
CA ALA A 129 4.37 3.57 3.63
C ALA A 129 3.17 3.53 2.68
N VAL A 130 2.69 4.71 2.26
CA VAL A 130 1.58 4.86 1.31
C VAL A 130 2.01 5.70 0.11
N ILE A 131 1.49 5.37 -1.07
CA ILE A 131 1.69 6.16 -2.29
C ILE A 131 0.41 6.96 -2.55
N LEU A 132 0.54 8.28 -2.54
CA LEU A 132 -0.55 9.23 -2.74
C LEU A 132 -0.33 10.05 -4.01
N ARG A 133 -1.43 10.50 -4.61
CA ARG A 133 -1.42 11.29 -5.84
C ARG A 133 -1.60 12.79 -5.57
N HIS A 134 -2.57 13.15 -4.72
CA HIS A 134 -2.95 14.54 -4.55
C HIS A 134 -2.10 15.24 -3.48
N PRO A 135 -1.56 16.45 -3.74
CA PRO A 135 -0.72 17.17 -2.77
C PRO A 135 -1.43 17.47 -1.44
N GLU A 136 -2.74 17.75 -1.46
CA GLU A 136 -3.51 17.99 -0.24
C GLU A 136 -3.70 16.72 0.58
N ALA A 137 -3.89 15.56 -0.05
CA ALA A 137 -3.91 14.27 0.62
C ALA A 137 -2.56 13.97 1.29
N VAL A 138 -1.44 14.24 0.60
CA VAL A 138 -0.09 14.12 1.17
C VAL A 138 0.08 15.03 2.38
N ALA A 139 -0.38 16.28 2.30
CA ALA A 139 -0.30 17.22 3.41
C ALA A 139 -1.16 16.79 4.60
N ALA A 140 -2.37 16.27 4.35
CA ALA A 140 -3.28 15.78 5.39
C ALA A 140 -2.69 14.57 6.12
N ILE A 141 -2.25 13.56 5.38
CA ILE A 141 -1.62 12.35 5.95
C ILE A 141 -0.32 12.68 6.69
N SER A 142 0.49 13.60 6.15
CA SER A 142 1.71 14.06 6.84
C SER A 142 1.42 14.74 8.19
N ARG A 143 0.33 15.52 8.27
CA ARG A 143 -0.12 16.13 9.54
C ARG A 143 -0.59 15.05 10.52
N MET A 144 -1.37 14.05 10.04
CA MET A 144 -1.83 12.95 10.86
C MET A 144 -0.67 12.16 11.46
N ILE A 145 0.31 11.76 10.64
CA ILE A 145 1.50 11.02 11.11
C ILE A 145 2.25 11.83 12.18
N LYS A 146 2.47 13.13 11.96
CA LYS A 146 3.15 14.00 12.92
C LYS A 146 2.39 14.18 14.24
N ALA A 147 1.07 14.08 14.20
CA ALA A 147 0.24 14.19 15.41
C ALA A 147 0.23 12.89 16.23
N LEU A 148 0.55 11.74 15.62
CA LEU A 148 0.59 10.43 16.27
C LEU A 148 2.00 10.01 16.70
N ALA A 149 3.04 10.64 16.17
CA ALA A 149 4.44 10.37 16.52
C ALA A 149 4.89 11.18 17.75
#